data_b4c2264e5e011ff75c8bb3cf48ee9156
#
_entry.id   b4c2264e5e011ff75c8bb3cf48ee9156
#
_cell.length_a   1.000
_cell.length_b   1.000
_cell.length_c   1.000
_cell.angle_alpha   90.00
_cell.angle_beta   90.00
_cell.angle_gamma   90.00
#
_symmetry.space_group_name_H-M   'P 1'
#
loop_
_entity.id
_entity.type
_entity.pdbx_description
1 polymer ?
#
loop_
_entity_poly.entity_id
_entity_poly.type
_entity_poly.pdbx_seq_one_letter_code
_entity_poly.pdbx_strand_id
1 'polypeptide(L)'
;MDTNILLESGTNELEVLEFTLGDNHYGINVAKIREILQYMPVTPVPNTHPSVEGIFMPRDTMITVINLKNCLNLPQTDEKGLFIITNFNKLNVAFHVDQVIGIHRVSWENIIKPDETLTGEQGSTATGVIKMDDRLIVILDFEAIVASISPETGLRVNDIDEMEARDRSDATILIAEDSALLSKLITECLKKSGYTNLIVEENGQEAWDVIKDMQAKGDITKHLDCIITDIEMPLMDGHRLTKLVKSDAELRDCLLYTSPSPR
;
A
#
# COMPACT_ATOMS: atom_id res chain seq x y z
N MET A 1 -7.87 -0.80 30.59
CA MET A 1 -8.71 0.03 29.72
C MET A 1 -8.51 -0.50 28.31
N ASP A 2 -9.42 -1.37 27.92
CA ASP A 2 -9.39 -1.96 26.58
C ASP A 2 -9.81 -0.91 25.58
N THR A 3 -8.86 -0.38 24.83
CA THR A 3 -9.15 0.43 23.66
C THR A 3 -9.60 -0.50 22.54
N ASN A 4 -10.89 -0.84 22.57
CA ASN A 4 -11.60 -1.37 21.41
C ASN A 4 -11.65 -0.25 20.37
N ILE A 5 -10.66 -0.16 19.53
CA ILE A 5 -10.77 0.53 18.25
C ILE A 5 -11.65 -0.39 17.40
N LEU A 6 -12.96 -0.15 17.49
CA LEU A 6 -13.93 -0.67 16.52
C LEU A 6 -13.52 -0.05 15.18
N LEU A 7 -12.74 -0.78 14.40
CA LEU A 7 -12.73 -0.63 12.96
C LEU A 7 -14.16 -0.89 12.50
N GLU A 8 -14.96 0.16 12.37
CA GLU A 8 -16.24 0.10 11.69
C GLU A 8 -15.94 -0.24 10.23
N SER A 9 -15.86 -1.54 9.95
CA SER A 9 -15.72 -2.06 8.60
C SER A 9 -16.89 -1.56 7.76
N GLY A 10 -16.61 -0.65 6.85
CA GLY A 10 -17.59 -0.09 5.91
C GLY A 10 -17.75 1.43 5.92
N THR A 11 -16.94 2.18 6.67
CA THR A 11 -16.78 3.61 6.44
C THR A 11 -15.83 3.79 5.27
N ASN A 12 -16.30 4.47 4.22
CA ASN A 12 -15.50 4.84 3.06
C ASN A 12 -14.48 5.94 3.43
N GLU A 13 -13.75 5.74 4.55
CA GLU A 13 -12.85 6.73 5.15
C GLU A 13 -11.46 6.16 5.36
N LEU A 14 -10.46 6.98 5.10
CA LEU A 14 -9.05 6.74 5.36
C LEU A 14 -8.58 7.60 6.54
N GLU A 15 -7.86 7.02 7.49
CA GLU A 15 -7.14 7.77 8.52
C GLU A 15 -5.72 8.07 8.04
N VAL A 16 -5.42 9.35 7.84
CA VAL A 16 -4.13 9.82 7.35
C VAL A 16 -3.41 10.58 8.44
N LEU A 17 -2.18 10.17 8.76
CA LEU A 17 -1.26 10.95 9.58
C LEU A 17 -0.60 12.02 8.70
N GLU A 18 -0.85 13.29 9.00
CA GLU A 18 -0.20 14.42 8.36
C GLU A 18 1.14 14.71 9.04
N PHE A 19 2.16 14.88 8.22
CA PHE A 19 3.50 15.29 8.65
C PHE A 19 4.11 16.29 7.65
N THR A 20 5.19 16.95 8.05
CA THR A 20 5.86 17.96 7.20
C THR A 20 7.28 17.55 6.84
N LEU A 21 7.71 18.01 5.67
CA LEU A 21 9.09 18.02 5.20
C LEU A 21 9.36 19.42 4.64
N GLY A 22 10.07 20.27 5.41
CA GLY A 22 10.12 21.70 5.17
C GLY A 22 8.72 22.32 5.27
N ASP A 23 8.37 23.12 4.29
CA ASP A 23 7.07 23.80 4.20
C ASP A 23 5.96 22.92 3.56
N ASN A 24 6.27 21.72 3.13
CA ASN A 24 5.33 20.85 2.42
C ASN A 24 4.65 19.87 3.38
N HIS A 25 3.38 19.57 3.10
CA HIS A 25 2.56 18.65 3.87
C HIS A 25 2.39 17.32 3.14
N TYR A 26 2.66 16.25 3.87
CA TYR A 26 2.56 14.87 3.38
C TYR A 26 1.70 14.04 4.30
N GLY A 27 1.21 12.91 3.80
CA GLY A 27 0.38 11.98 4.55
C GLY A 27 0.81 10.53 4.38
N ILE A 28 0.54 9.74 5.40
CA ILE A 28 0.62 8.28 5.37
C ILE A 28 -0.62 7.70 6.03
N ASN A 29 -1.10 6.56 5.51
CA ASN A 29 -2.16 5.78 6.15
C ASN A 29 -1.73 5.36 7.57
N VAL A 30 -2.56 5.69 8.57
CA VAL A 30 -2.32 5.37 9.98
C VAL A 30 -2.16 3.86 10.20
N ALA A 31 -2.87 3.04 9.44
CA ALA A 31 -2.81 1.59 9.55
C ALA A 31 -1.39 1.02 9.25
N LYS A 32 -0.58 1.73 8.46
CA LYS A 32 0.81 1.36 8.16
C LYS A 32 1.80 1.76 9.26
N ILE A 33 1.36 2.54 10.25
CA ILE A 33 2.22 3.10 11.30
C ILE A 33 2.21 2.18 12.51
N ARG A 34 3.39 1.78 12.93
CA ARG A 34 3.58 1.05 14.18
C ARG A 34 3.70 1.98 15.39
N GLU A 35 4.58 2.97 15.30
CA GLU A 35 4.84 3.94 16.36
C GLU A 35 5.55 5.18 15.80
N ILE A 36 5.50 6.28 16.56
CA ILE A 36 6.21 7.52 16.26
C ILE A 36 7.19 7.78 17.41
N LEU A 37 8.46 8.00 17.08
CA LEU A 37 9.51 8.26 18.06
C LEU A 37 10.15 9.64 17.84
N GLN A 38 10.63 10.23 18.93
CA GLN A 38 11.52 11.39 18.85
C GLN A 38 12.83 11.00 18.16
N TYR A 39 13.47 11.94 17.49
CA TYR A 39 14.78 11.73 16.90
C TYR A 39 15.75 11.10 17.89
N MET A 40 16.43 10.05 17.47
CA MET A 40 17.51 9.39 18.16
C MET A 40 18.77 9.40 17.29
N PRO A 41 19.98 9.40 17.87
CA PRO A 41 21.21 9.34 17.09
C PRO A 41 21.22 8.12 16.16
N VAL A 42 21.48 8.36 14.89
CA VAL A 42 21.56 7.35 13.83
C VAL A 42 23.04 7.03 13.58
N THR A 43 23.35 5.75 13.46
CA THR A 43 24.70 5.30 13.08
C THR A 43 24.73 5.12 11.56
N PRO A 44 25.53 5.91 10.83
CA PRO A 44 25.64 5.75 9.39
C PRO A 44 26.21 4.38 9.00
N VAL A 45 25.68 3.79 7.94
CA VAL A 45 26.17 2.51 7.38
C VAL A 45 26.86 2.78 6.04
N PRO A 46 28.13 2.35 5.85
CA PRO A 46 28.84 2.55 4.59
C PRO A 46 28.17 1.82 3.41
N ASN A 47 28.30 2.40 2.20
CA ASN A 47 27.84 1.79 0.94
C ASN A 47 26.33 1.50 0.88
N THR A 48 25.53 2.30 1.56
CA THR A 48 24.06 2.24 1.47
C THR A 48 23.52 3.21 0.43
N HIS A 49 22.22 3.07 0.10
CA HIS A 49 21.53 4.01 -0.77
C HIS A 49 21.56 5.43 -0.18
N PRO A 50 21.70 6.51 -1.00
CA PRO A 50 21.76 7.90 -0.52
C PRO A 50 20.60 8.34 0.39
N SER A 51 19.45 7.72 0.23
CA SER A 51 18.27 7.98 1.07
C SER A 51 18.30 7.26 2.43
N VAL A 52 19.21 6.30 2.63
CA VAL A 52 19.41 5.62 3.92
C VAL A 52 20.32 6.50 4.79
N GLU A 53 19.76 7.01 5.88
CA GLU A 53 20.50 7.81 6.86
C GLU A 53 21.41 6.94 7.73
N GLY A 54 20.98 5.70 8.00
CA GLY A 54 21.73 4.73 8.78
C GLY A 54 20.81 3.78 9.56
N ILE A 55 21.28 3.35 10.71
CA ILE A 55 20.55 2.46 11.62
C ILE A 55 20.50 3.05 13.04
N PHE A 56 19.44 2.74 13.75
CA PHE A 56 19.35 2.98 15.19
C PHE A 56 18.69 1.78 15.89
N MET A 57 18.82 1.68 17.20
CA MET A 57 18.36 0.51 17.96
C MET A 57 17.50 0.95 19.15
N PRO A 58 16.20 1.18 18.97
CA PRO A 58 15.28 1.35 20.08
C PRO A 58 14.92 -0.03 20.66
N ARG A 59 15.06 -0.20 22.00
CA ARG A 59 14.60 -1.41 22.68
C ARG A 59 15.10 -2.73 22.06
N ASP A 60 16.39 -2.82 21.77
CA ASP A 60 17.07 -4.03 21.23
C ASP A 60 16.60 -4.46 19.79
N THR A 61 15.87 -3.63 19.09
CA THR A 61 15.48 -3.89 17.70
C THR A 61 16.24 -2.95 16.77
N MET A 62 17.01 -3.50 15.83
CA MET A 62 17.70 -2.71 14.82
C MET A 62 16.71 -2.26 13.77
N ILE A 63 16.68 -0.95 13.49
CA ILE A 63 15.77 -0.31 12.54
C ILE A 63 16.58 0.54 11.56
N THR A 64 16.32 0.37 10.26
CA THR A 64 16.89 1.21 9.21
C THR A 64 16.14 2.53 9.15
N VAL A 65 16.89 3.65 9.05
CA VAL A 65 16.33 4.99 8.93
C VAL A 65 16.45 5.47 7.49
N ILE A 66 15.32 5.83 6.91
CA ILE A 66 15.20 6.43 5.59
C ILE A 66 14.91 7.92 5.75
N ASN A 67 15.73 8.76 5.13
CA ASN A 67 15.50 10.19 5.06
C ASN A 67 14.56 10.51 3.90
N LEU A 68 13.32 10.87 4.21
CA LEU A 68 12.30 11.16 3.19
C LEU A 68 12.64 12.38 2.34
N LYS A 69 13.35 13.38 2.90
CA LYS A 69 13.80 14.53 2.10
C LYS A 69 14.76 14.10 0.98
N ASN A 70 15.67 13.16 1.29
CA ASN A 70 16.56 12.61 0.26
C ASN A 70 15.76 11.83 -0.80
N CYS A 71 14.76 11.05 -0.39
CA CYS A 71 13.90 10.30 -1.33
C CYS A 71 13.15 11.23 -2.29
N LEU A 72 12.68 12.37 -1.77
CA LEU A 72 11.86 13.32 -2.53
C LEU A 72 12.67 14.48 -3.13
N ASN A 73 14.01 14.43 -3.04
CA ASN A 73 14.92 15.47 -3.50
C ASN A 73 14.61 16.87 -2.93
N LEU A 74 14.23 16.91 -1.65
CA LEU A 74 13.92 18.14 -0.92
C LEU A 74 15.15 18.68 -0.19
N PRO A 75 15.21 19.99 0.07
CA PRO A 75 16.30 20.61 0.87
C PRO A 75 16.34 20.01 2.28
N GLN A 76 17.55 19.80 2.79
CA GLN A 76 17.76 19.39 4.18
C GLN A 76 17.51 20.55 5.13
N THR A 77 17.03 20.24 6.33
CA THR A 77 16.89 21.22 7.44
C THR A 77 17.75 20.75 8.61
N ASP A 78 18.13 21.67 9.49
CA ASP A 78 18.90 21.36 10.72
C ASP A 78 17.99 20.84 11.86
N GLU A 79 16.69 20.69 11.63
CA GLU A 79 15.75 20.18 12.62
C GLU A 79 15.95 18.68 12.85
N LYS A 80 15.94 18.28 14.12
CA LYS A 80 16.11 16.87 14.49
C LYS A 80 14.91 16.00 14.10
N GLY A 81 13.72 16.57 14.01
CA GLY A 81 12.52 15.88 13.55
C GLY A 81 12.06 14.70 14.41
N LEU A 82 11.37 13.78 13.74
CA LEU A 82 10.72 12.60 14.31
C LEU A 82 10.95 11.38 13.40
N PHE A 83 10.79 10.21 13.96
CA PHE A 83 10.76 8.94 13.21
C PHE A 83 9.36 8.36 13.18
N ILE A 84 8.80 8.15 11.99
CA ILE A 84 7.60 7.35 11.77
C ILE A 84 8.06 5.92 11.50
N ILE A 85 7.76 4.99 12.40
CA ILE A 85 8.15 3.59 12.29
C ILE A 85 7.01 2.80 11.67
N THR A 86 7.33 2.09 10.61
CA THR A 86 6.44 1.21 9.87
C THR A 86 6.97 -0.22 9.89
N ASN A 87 6.10 -1.17 9.58
CA ASN A 87 6.51 -2.56 9.41
C ASN A 87 5.99 -3.05 8.05
N PHE A 88 6.89 -3.25 7.11
CA PHE A 88 6.59 -3.81 5.79
C PHE A 88 7.24 -5.19 5.67
N ASN A 89 6.46 -6.24 5.42
CA ASN A 89 6.97 -7.60 5.20
C ASN A 89 7.97 -8.08 6.29
N LYS A 90 7.67 -7.79 7.57
CA LYS A 90 8.55 -8.05 8.73
C LYS A 90 9.82 -7.20 8.78
N LEU A 91 9.99 -6.24 7.87
CA LEU A 91 11.06 -5.27 7.90
C LEU A 91 10.60 -4.02 8.67
N ASN A 92 11.30 -3.70 9.75
CA ASN A 92 11.06 -2.45 10.48
C ASN A 92 11.87 -1.34 9.82
N VAL A 93 11.17 -0.30 9.37
CA VAL A 93 11.76 0.89 8.74
C VAL A 93 11.27 2.13 9.47
N ALA A 94 12.17 3.06 9.72
CA ALA A 94 11.86 4.37 10.25
C ALA A 94 12.02 5.43 9.15
N PHE A 95 11.02 6.26 8.99
CA PHE A 95 11.06 7.39 8.07
C PHE A 95 11.30 8.67 8.86
N HIS A 96 12.37 9.36 8.51
CA HIS A 96 12.73 10.63 9.14
C HIS A 96 11.91 11.76 8.53
N VAL A 97 11.14 12.46 9.36
CA VAL A 97 10.26 13.59 9.03
C VAL A 97 10.55 14.77 9.95
N ASP A 98 10.14 15.99 9.57
CA ASP A 98 10.40 17.16 10.42
C ASP A 98 9.41 17.22 11.58
N GLN A 99 8.11 17.21 11.30
CA GLN A 99 7.06 17.31 12.31
C GLN A 99 5.87 16.43 11.96
N VAL A 100 5.16 15.97 12.98
CA VAL A 100 3.85 15.32 12.85
C VAL A 100 2.80 16.34 13.29
N ILE A 101 1.82 16.60 12.45
CA ILE A 101 0.76 17.60 12.65
C ILE A 101 -0.45 16.96 13.34
N GLY A 102 -0.95 15.84 12.81
CA GLY A 102 -2.12 15.18 13.37
C GLY A 102 -2.68 14.10 12.46
N ILE A 103 -3.80 13.51 12.89
CA ILE A 103 -4.52 12.49 12.13
C ILE A 103 -5.79 13.12 11.59
N HIS A 104 -6.05 12.89 10.29
CA HIS A 104 -7.26 13.32 9.61
C HIS A 104 -8.04 12.10 9.13
N ARG A 105 -9.36 12.13 9.33
CA ARG A 105 -10.28 11.20 8.68
C ARG A 105 -10.76 11.81 7.40
N VAL A 106 -10.53 11.14 6.29
CA VAL A 106 -10.84 11.63 4.96
C VAL A 106 -11.61 10.57 4.20
N SER A 107 -12.75 10.95 3.61
CA SER A 107 -13.44 10.08 2.67
C SER A 107 -12.59 9.85 1.42
N TRP A 108 -12.54 8.63 0.91
CA TRP A 108 -11.86 8.31 -0.34
C TRP A 108 -12.34 9.17 -1.52
N GLU A 109 -13.59 9.63 -1.49
CA GLU A 109 -14.15 10.54 -2.51
C GLU A 109 -13.45 11.91 -2.54
N ASN A 110 -12.83 12.31 -1.42
CA ASN A 110 -12.11 13.58 -1.29
C ASN A 110 -10.60 13.44 -1.60
N ILE A 111 -10.14 12.24 -1.95
CA ILE A 111 -8.76 11.98 -2.34
C ILE A 111 -8.66 12.06 -3.86
N ILE A 112 -7.90 13.03 -4.34
CA ILE A 112 -7.68 13.25 -5.76
C ILE A 112 -6.51 12.36 -6.19
N LYS A 113 -6.72 11.47 -7.17
CA LYS A 113 -5.61 10.70 -7.78
C LYS A 113 -4.64 11.67 -8.46
N PRO A 114 -3.32 11.51 -8.32
CA PRO A 114 -2.35 12.30 -9.09
C PRO A 114 -2.57 12.07 -10.58
N ASP A 115 -2.51 13.14 -11.37
CA ASP A 115 -2.60 13.06 -12.82
C ASP A 115 -1.37 12.30 -13.38
N GLU A 116 -1.54 11.55 -14.47
CA GLU A 116 -0.45 10.79 -15.13
C GLU A 116 0.77 11.67 -15.48
N THR A 117 0.56 12.97 -15.62
CA THR A 117 1.65 13.95 -15.83
C THR A 117 2.57 14.12 -14.60
N LEU A 118 2.10 13.71 -13.41
CA LEU A 118 2.87 13.75 -12.16
C LEU A 118 3.53 12.39 -11.85
N THR A 119 3.14 11.35 -12.59
CA THR A 119 3.75 10.02 -12.49
C THR A 119 4.90 9.94 -13.48
N GLY A 120 6.15 10.09 -13.00
CA GLY A 120 7.33 9.90 -13.85
C GLY A 120 7.44 8.45 -14.36
N GLU A 121 8.37 8.20 -15.31
CA GLU A 121 8.62 6.88 -15.91
C GLU A 121 8.95 5.75 -14.91
N GLN A 122 9.26 6.08 -13.65
CA GLN A 122 9.60 5.12 -12.58
C GLN A 122 8.45 4.84 -11.60
N GLY A 123 7.22 5.30 -11.91
CA GLY A 123 6.08 5.21 -10.99
C GLY A 123 6.03 6.41 -10.03
N SER A 124 4.83 6.72 -9.53
CA SER A 124 4.64 7.79 -8.55
C SER A 124 4.88 7.27 -7.14
N THR A 125 5.62 8.02 -6.34
CA THR A 125 5.66 7.81 -4.88
C THR A 125 4.47 8.44 -4.16
N ALA A 126 3.54 9.04 -4.89
CA ALA A 126 2.31 9.64 -4.38
C ALA A 126 1.11 8.83 -4.84
N THR A 127 0.27 8.40 -3.90
CA THR A 127 -0.96 7.64 -4.16
C THR A 127 -2.20 8.53 -4.24
N GLY A 128 -2.15 9.74 -3.67
CA GLY A 128 -3.28 10.65 -3.67
C GLY A 128 -2.94 12.03 -3.15
N VAL A 129 -3.85 12.96 -3.35
CA VAL A 129 -3.77 14.33 -2.81
C VAL A 129 -5.06 14.67 -2.09
N ILE A 130 -4.95 15.08 -0.82
CA ILE A 130 -6.06 15.60 -0.04
C ILE A 130 -6.02 17.12 -0.10
N LYS A 131 -7.15 17.72 -0.45
CA LYS A 131 -7.31 19.19 -0.40
C LYS A 131 -7.92 19.57 0.95
N MET A 132 -7.14 20.29 1.76
CA MET A 132 -7.63 21.00 2.94
C MET A 132 -7.96 22.45 2.58
N ASP A 133 -8.56 23.19 3.50
CA ASP A 133 -8.98 24.57 3.24
C ASP A 133 -7.83 25.50 2.86
N ASP A 134 -6.67 25.31 3.47
CA ASP A 134 -5.49 26.19 3.38
C ASP A 134 -4.26 25.51 2.76
N ARG A 135 -4.29 24.18 2.53
CA ARG A 135 -3.13 23.41 2.06
C ARG A 135 -3.51 22.12 1.33
N LEU A 136 -2.54 21.56 0.64
CA LEU A 136 -2.61 20.24 0.05
C LEU A 136 -1.76 19.27 0.86
N ILE A 137 -2.27 18.04 1.09
CA ILE A 137 -1.53 16.95 1.72
C ILE A 137 -1.33 15.88 0.65
N VAL A 138 -0.07 15.58 0.33
CA VAL A 138 0.28 14.52 -0.63
C VAL A 138 0.44 13.20 0.12
N ILE A 139 -0.39 12.21 -0.18
CA ILE A 139 -0.29 10.87 0.40
C ILE A 139 0.85 10.13 -0.29
N LEU A 140 1.82 9.66 0.49
CA LEU A 140 2.99 8.94 -0.02
C LEU A 140 2.82 7.43 0.07
N ASP A 141 3.30 6.74 -0.96
CA ASP A 141 3.48 5.30 -0.98
C ASP A 141 4.83 4.92 -0.36
N PHE A 142 4.80 4.59 0.91
CA PHE A 142 6.00 4.22 1.65
C PHE A 142 6.55 2.86 1.22
N GLU A 143 5.72 1.96 0.72
CA GLU A 143 6.14 0.67 0.19
C GLU A 143 6.92 0.84 -1.11
N ALA A 144 6.40 1.68 -2.03
CA ALA A 144 7.11 2.04 -3.25
C ALA A 144 8.45 2.73 -2.94
N ILE A 145 8.50 3.60 -1.92
CA ILE A 145 9.75 4.24 -1.48
C ILE A 145 10.75 3.18 -1.00
N VAL A 146 10.34 2.26 -0.12
CA VAL A 146 11.23 1.18 0.36
C VAL A 146 11.69 0.30 -0.78
N ALA A 147 10.80 -0.09 -1.68
CA ALA A 147 11.12 -0.91 -2.85
C ALA A 147 12.12 -0.24 -3.79
N SER A 148 12.05 1.09 -3.95
CA SER A 148 13.00 1.85 -4.78
C SER A 148 14.41 1.91 -4.17
N ILE A 149 14.51 1.92 -2.84
CA ILE A 149 15.79 1.97 -2.10
C ILE A 149 16.45 0.60 -2.04
N SER A 150 15.67 -0.43 -1.80
CA SER A 150 16.15 -1.80 -1.66
C SER A 150 15.28 -2.75 -2.49
N PRO A 151 15.54 -2.84 -3.79
CA PRO A 151 14.81 -3.76 -4.67
C PRO A 151 14.91 -5.22 -4.21
N GLU A 152 15.90 -5.53 -3.37
CA GLU A 152 16.09 -6.86 -2.79
C GLU A 152 15.17 -7.19 -1.61
N THR A 153 14.54 -6.21 -0.99
CA THR A 153 13.64 -6.41 0.16
C THR A 153 12.16 -6.50 -0.23
N GLY A 154 11.81 -6.05 -1.44
CA GLY A 154 10.51 -6.34 -2.04
C GLY A 154 10.44 -7.82 -2.50
N LEU A 155 9.25 -8.29 -2.82
CA LEU A 155 9.08 -9.54 -3.60
C LEU A 155 9.95 -9.40 -4.85
N ARG A 156 11.01 -10.21 -4.96
CA ARG A 156 11.93 -10.10 -6.08
C ARG A 156 11.24 -10.62 -7.32
N VAL A 157 11.26 -9.84 -8.37
CA VAL A 157 11.02 -10.37 -9.72
C VAL A 157 11.91 -11.60 -9.97
N ASN A 158 13.14 -11.61 -9.40
CA ASN A 158 14.07 -12.75 -9.46
C ASN A 158 13.56 -14.00 -8.74
N ASP A 159 12.85 -13.88 -7.61
CA ASP A 159 12.25 -15.04 -6.91
C ASP A 159 11.14 -15.66 -7.77
N ILE A 160 10.49 -14.84 -8.58
CA ILE A 160 9.53 -15.28 -9.59
C ILE A 160 10.26 -16.04 -10.70
N ASP A 161 11.50 -15.65 -11.06
CA ASP A 161 12.27 -16.34 -12.10
C ASP A 161 12.75 -17.73 -11.69
N GLU A 162 12.91 -17.98 -10.41
CA GLU A 162 13.25 -19.28 -9.84
C GLU A 162 12.04 -20.24 -9.68
N MET A 163 10.81 -19.74 -9.83
CA MET A 163 9.62 -20.60 -9.77
C MET A 163 9.57 -21.56 -10.96
N GLU A 164 9.41 -22.84 -10.69
CA GLU A 164 9.14 -23.83 -11.72
C GLU A 164 7.78 -23.55 -12.40
N ALA A 165 7.79 -23.53 -13.73
CA ALA A 165 6.56 -23.37 -14.50
C ALA A 165 5.62 -24.56 -14.21
N ARG A 166 4.36 -24.25 -13.91
CA ARG A 166 3.30 -25.25 -13.70
C ARG A 166 2.44 -25.40 -14.95
N ASP A 167 1.69 -26.49 -15.00
CA ASP A 167 0.72 -26.71 -16.06
C ASP A 167 -0.33 -25.60 -16.09
N ARG A 168 -0.76 -25.25 -17.31
CA ARG A 168 -1.73 -24.18 -17.53
C ARG A 168 -3.06 -24.51 -16.86
N SER A 169 -3.62 -23.54 -16.15
CA SER A 169 -4.96 -23.58 -15.55
C SER A 169 -5.91 -22.66 -16.32
N ASP A 170 -7.14 -23.11 -16.57
CA ASP A 170 -8.20 -22.28 -17.17
C ASP A 170 -8.98 -21.45 -16.13
N ALA A 171 -8.59 -21.53 -14.86
CA ALA A 171 -9.21 -20.75 -13.77
C ALA A 171 -9.09 -19.25 -14.01
N THR A 172 -10.20 -18.56 -13.82
CA THR A 172 -10.28 -17.08 -13.91
C THR A 172 -10.11 -16.49 -12.51
N ILE A 173 -9.13 -15.61 -12.37
CA ILE A 173 -8.81 -14.94 -11.10
C ILE A 173 -9.01 -13.43 -11.28
N LEU A 174 -9.83 -12.84 -10.42
CA LEU A 174 -10.00 -11.40 -10.30
C LEU A 174 -9.07 -10.89 -9.20
N ILE A 175 -8.28 -9.87 -9.52
CA ILE A 175 -7.32 -9.23 -8.62
C ILE A 175 -7.77 -7.78 -8.45
N ALA A 176 -7.92 -7.35 -7.19
CA ALA A 176 -8.17 -5.96 -6.83
C ALA A 176 -6.98 -5.47 -5.99
N GLU A 177 -6.17 -4.55 -6.54
CA GLU A 177 -4.92 -4.09 -5.93
C GLU A 177 -4.61 -2.69 -6.47
N ASP A 178 -4.49 -1.70 -5.58
CA ASP A 178 -4.25 -0.30 -5.96
C ASP A 178 -2.77 0.03 -6.21
N SER A 179 -1.87 -0.79 -5.68
CA SER A 179 -0.44 -0.67 -5.96
C SER A 179 -0.08 -1.28 -7.32
N ALA A 180 0.28 -0.45 -8.29
CA ALA A 180 0.68 -0.90 -9.63
C ALA A 180 1.87 -1.89 -9.57
N LEU A 181 2.79 -1.74 -8.59
CA LEU A 181 3.91 -2.63 -8.39
C LEU A 181 3.46 -4.00 -7.88
N LEU A 182 2.64 -4.04 -6.82
CA LEU A 182 2.13 -5.30 -6.25
C LEU A 182 1.22 -6.01 -7.23
N SER A 183 0.32 -5.28 -7.90
CA SER A 183 -0.55 -5.82 -8.94
C SER A 183 0.25 -6.51 -10.05
N LYS A 184 1.34 -5.88 -10.52
CA LYS A 184 2.25 -6.48 -11.51
C LYS A 184 2.93 -7.74 -10.96
N LEU A 185 3.46 -7.71 -9.74
CA LEU A 185 4.12 -8.86 -9.11
C LEU A 185 3.17 -10.04 -8.92
N ILE A 186 1.97 -9.80 -8.39
CA ILE A 186 0.92 -10.83 -8.23
C ILE A 186 0.60 -11.45 -9.59
N THR A 187 0.40 -10.60 -10.60
CA THR A 187 0.07 -11.04 -11.96
C THR A 187 1.18 -11.90 -12.57
N GLU A 188 2.43 -11.51 -12.41
CA GLU A 188 3.58 -12.28 -12.92
C GLU A 188 3.75 -13.60 -12.18
N CYS A 189 3.59 -13.64 -10.85
CA CYS A 189 3.60 -14.86 -10.06
C CYS A 189 2.51 -15.85 -10.50
N LEU A 190 1.29 -15.35 -10.68
CA LEU A 190 0.15 -16.17 -11.12
C LEU A 190 0.36 -16.72 -12.54
N LYS A 191 0.85 -15.89 -13.48
CA LYS A 191 1.17 -16.33 -14.85
C LYS A 191 2.22 -17.43 -14.86
N LYS A 192 3.29 -17.31 -14.08
CA LYS A 192 4.32 -18.37 -13.95
C LYS A 192 3.77 -19.62 -13.29
N SER A 193 2.81 -19.47 -12.36
CA SER A 193 2.09 -20.59 -11.75
C SER A 193 1.06 -21.25 -12.67
N GLY A 194 0.96 -20.82 -13.94
CA GLY A 194 0.07 -21.42 -14.95
C GLY A 194 -1.31 -20.76 -15.05
N TYR A 195 -1.63 -19.74 -14.26
CA TYR A 195 -2.90 -19.00 -14.35
C TYR A 195 -2.78 -17.88 -15.39
N THR A 196 -3.55 -17.98 -16.47
CA THR A 196 -3.47 -17.01 -17.58
C THR A 196 -4.71 -16.14 -17.74
N ASN A 197 -5.83 -16.54 -17.13
CA ASN A 197 -7.08 -15.80 -17.19
C ASN A 197 -7.15 -14.88 -15.97
N LEU A 198 -6.48 -13.73 -16.03
CA LEU A 198 -6.39 -12.76 -14.94
C LEU A 198 -7.14 -11.48 -15.32
N ILE A 199 -8.00 -11.03 -14.42
CA ILE A 199 -8.70 -9.74 -14.49
C ILE A 199 -8.10 -8.90 -13.37
N VAL A 200 -7.67 -7.68 -13.69
CA VAL A 200 -6.96 -6.83 -12.73
C VAL A 200 -7.67 -5.48 -12.67
N GLU A 201 -8.06 -5.10 -11.47
CA GLU A 201 -8.75 -3.85 -11.17
C GLU A 201 -8.00 -3.10 -10.06
N GLU A 202 -8.05 -1.77 -10.10
CA GLU A 202 -7.26 -0.93 -9.20
C GLU A 202 -7.94 -0.70 -7.82
N ASN A 203 -9.18 -1.11 -7.66
CA ASN A 203 -9.92 -0.94 -6.40
C ASN A 203 -11.11 -1.89 -6.32
N GLY A 204 -11.67 -2.00 -5.10
CA GLY A 204 -12.79 -2.88 -4.85
C GLY A 204 -14.08 -2.48 -5.58
N GLN A 205 -14.28 -1.19 -5.94
CA GLN A 205 -15.47 -0.76 -6.67
C GLN A 205 -15.44 -1.26 -8.11
N GLU A 206 -14.31 -1.07 -8.80
CA GLU A 206 -14.13 -1.57 -10.17
C GLU A 206 -14.25 -3.11 -10.21
N ALA A 207 -13.60 -3.79 -9.25
CA ALA A 207 -13.74 -5.24 -9.11
C ALA A 207 -15.20 -5.68 -8.93
N TRP A 208 -15.97 -4.96 -8.10
CA TRP A 208 -17.39 -5.24 -7.88
C TRP A 208 -18.23 -5.00 -9.13
N ASP A 209 -17.94 -3.94 -9.89
CA ASP A 209 -18.64 -3.62 -11.14
C ASP A 209 -18.38 -4.71 -12.20
N VAL A 210 -17.15 -5.19 -12.32
CA VAL A 210 -16.81 -6.36 -13.19
C VAL A 210 -17.58 -7.60 -12.76
N ILE A 211 -17.65 -7.90 -11.46
CA ILE A 211 -18.43 -9.03 -10.94
C ILE A 211 -19.90 -8.90 -11.34
N LYS A 212 -20.49 -7.71 -11.19
CA LYS A 212 -21.90 -7.47 -11.58
C LYS A 212 -22.13 -7.63 -13.08
N ASP A 213 -21.20 -7.16 -13.89
CA ASP A 213 -21.26 -7.36 -15.34
C ASP A 213 -21.16 -8.84 -15.74
N MET A 214 -20.33 -9.62 -15.04
CA MET A 214 -20.25 -11.07 -15.24
C MET A 214 -21.55 -11.78 -14.84
N GLN A 215 -22.15 -11.42 -13.70
CA GLN A 215 -23.46 -11.95 -13.28
C GLN A 215 -24.57 -11.64 -14.30
N ALA A 216 -24.59 -10.44 -14.86
CA ALA A 216 -25.57 -10.05 -15.87
C ALA A 216 -25.45 -10.84 -17.18
N LYS A 217 -24.25 -11.37 -17.47
CA LYS A 217 -23.98 -12.18 -18.69
C LYS A 217 -24.29 -13.67 -18.52
N GLY A 218 -24.47 -14.16 -17.29
CA GLY A 218 -24.81 -15.54 -17.02
C GLY A 218 -24.30 -16.08 -15.70
N ASP A 219 -24.16 -17.39 -15.56
CA ASP A 219 -23.71 -18.07 -14.36
C ASP A 219 -22.25 -17.71 -14.02
N ILE A 220 -22.06 -16.80 -13.08
CA ILE A 220 -20.74 -16.31 -12.68
C ILE A 220 -19.88 -17.41 -12.09
N THR A 221 -20.48 -18.45 -11.46
CA THR A 221 -19.72 -19.55 -10.86
C THR A 221 -18.93 -20.37 -11.87
N LYS A 222 -19.25 -20.25 -13.16
CA LYS A 222 -18.50 -20.85 -14.28
C LYS A 222 -17.42 -19.95 -14.87
N HIS A 223 -17.39 -18.70 -14.45
CA HIS A 223 -16.55 -17.67 -15.07
C HIS A 223 -15.62 -16.96 -14.09
N LEU A 224 -15.77 -17.20 -12.78
CA LEU A 224 -14.93 -16.61 -11.75
C LEU A 224 -14.64 -17.66 -10.66
N ASP A 225 -13.39 -18.08 -10.57
CA ASP A 225 -12.95 -19.15 -9.66
C ASP A 225 -12.38 -18.59 -8.36
N CYS A 226 -11.68 -17.45 -8.44
CA CYS A 226 -11.01 -16.87 -7.28
C CYS A 226 -10.99 -15.34 -7.35
N ILE A 227 -11.06 -14.72 -6.19
CA ILE A 227 -10.87 -13.28 -6.00
C ILE A 227 -9.68 -13.10 -5.06
N ILE A 228 -8.72 -12.28 -5.47
CA ILE A 228 -7.60 -11.83 -4.64
C ILE A 228 -7.79 -10.32 -4.47
N THR A 229 -7.88 -9.84 -3.24
CA THR A 229 -8.08 -8.42 -2.98
C THR A 229 -7.13 -7.92 -1.91
N ASP A 230 -6.54 -6.74 -2.12
CA ASP A 230 -5.97 -6.00 -1.02
C ASP A 230 -7.08 -5.50 -0.08
N ILE A 231 -6.72 -5.20 1.16
CA ILE A 231 -7.67 -4.71 2.16
C ILE A 231 -7.82 -3.20 2.03
N GLU A 232 -6.73 -2.48 1.85
CA GLU A 232 -6.68 -1.03 1.88
C GLU A 232 -6.63 -0.42 0.48
N MET A 233 -7.78 -0.25 -0.14
CA MET A 233 -7.92 0.32 -1.49
C MET A 233 -8.83 1.54 -1.50
N PRO A 234 -8.62 2.48 -2.47
CA PRO A 234 -9.52 3.61 -2.67
C PRO A 234 -10.92 3.18 -3.14
N LEU A 235 -11.91 4.04 -2.98
CA LEU A 235 -13.31 3.91 -3.39
C LEU A 235 -14.06 2.78 -2.67
N MET A 236 -13.56 1.57 -2.68
CA MET A 236 -14.09 0.43 -1.94
C MET A 236 -12.92 -0.43 -1.42
N ASP A 237 -12.85 -0.57 -0.10
CA ASP A 237 -11.88 -1.43 0.56
C ASP A 237 -12.19 -2.92 0.36
N GLY A 238 -11.16 -3.77 0.57
CA GLY A 238 -11.31 -5.21 0.41
C GLY A 238 -12.23 -5.87 1.43
N HIS A 239 -12.43 -5.28 2.60
CA HIS A 239 -13.40 -5.78 3.58
C HIS A 239 -14.83 -5.62 3.06
N ARG A 240 -15.14 -4.46 2.48
CA ARG A 240 -16.44 -4.19 1.88
C ARG A 240 -16.68 -5.09 0.68
N LEU A 241 -15.68 -5.22 -0.20
CA LEU A 241 -15.76 -6.15 -1.33
C LEU A 241 -16.01 -7.57 -0.85
N THR A 242 -15.24 -8.05 0.13
CA THR A 242 -15.42 -9.38 0.75
C THR A 242 -16.83 -9.57 1.29
N LYS A 243 -17.35 -8.56 2.01
CA LYS A 243 -18.71 -8.61 2.57
C LYS A 243 -19.77 -8.70 1.47
N LEU A 244 -19.64 -7.94 0.39
CA LEU A 244 -20.55 -7.99 -0.75
C LEU A 244 -20.53 -9.36 -1.41
N VAL A 245 -19.34 -9.90 -1.71
CA VAL A 245 -19.15 -11.22 -2.31
C VAL A 245 -19.74 -12.32 -1.42
N LYS A 246 -19.44 -12.32 -0.11
CA LYS A 246 -19.92 -13.35 0.81
C LYS A 246 -21.41 -13.23 1.15
N SER A 247 -22.02 -12.08 0.92
CA SER A 247 -23.46 -11.87 1.09
C SER A 247 -24.28 -12.20 -0.16
N ASP A 248 -23.63 -12.32 -1.31
CA ASP A 248 -24.26 -12.68 -2.58
C ASP A 248 -24.48 -14.20 -2.66
N ALA A 249 -25.68 -14.63 -3.04
CA ALA A 249 -26.06 -16.05 -3.04
C ALA A 249 -25.27 -16.91 -4.04
N GLU A 250 -24.82 -16.31 -5.15
CA GLU A 250 -24.06 -17.00 -6.21
C GLU A 250 -22.55 -16.99 -5.92
N LEU A 251 -22.05 -16.00 -5.18
CA LEU A 251 -20.62 -15.76 -4.96
C LEU A 251 -20.12 -16.19 -3.59
N ARG A 252 -20.99 -16.45 -2.62
CA ARG A 252 -20.60 -16.78 -1.24
C ARG A 252 -19.59 -17.91 -1.13
N ASP A 253 -19.64 -18.86 -2.07
CA ASP A 253 -18.76 -20.04 -2.12
C ASP A 253 -17.52 -19.80 -3.02
N CYS A 254 -17.43 -18.66 -3.72
CA CYS A 254 -16.24 -18.27 -4.48
C CYS A 254 -15.02 -18.18 -3.54
N LEU A 255 -13.89 -18.73 -3.98
CA LEU A 255 -12.63 -18.60 -3.25
C LEU A 255 -12.22 -17.14 -3.20
N LEU A 256 -12.05 -16.63 -1.98
CA LEU A 256 -11.64 -15.25 -1.79
C LEU A 256 -10.42 -15.23 -0.87
N TYR A 257 -9.37 -14.57 -1.32
CA TYR A 257 -8.13 -14.36 -0.59
C TYR A 257 -7.90 -12.87 -0.39
N THR A 258 -7.72 -12.46 0.86
CA THR A 258 -7.33 -11.09 1.19
C THR A 258 -5.85 -11.03 1.44
N SER A 259 -5.15 -10.11 0.78
CA SER A 259 -3.78 -9.79 1.14
C SER A 259 -3.81 -9.14 2.53
N PRO A 260 -3.13 -9.71 3.54
CA PRO A 260 -3.08 -9.05 4.82
C PRO A 260 -2.28 -7.76 4.65
N SER A 261 -2.89 -6.63 4.99
CA SER A 261 -2.10 -5.45 5.30
C SER A 261 -1.06 -5.86 6.34
N PRO A 262 0.22 -5.52 6.17
CA PRO A 262 1.24 -5.88 7.14
C PRO A 262 0.88 -5.25 8.48
N ARG A 263 0.55 -6.10 9.45
CA ARG A 263 0.39 -5.72 10.87
C ARG A 263 1.73 -5.75 11.57
#